data_fbe030f55e196600fec0e412bd2d352a
#
_entry.id   fbe030f55e196600fec0e412bd2d352a
#
_cell.length_a   1.000
_cell.length_b   1.000
_cell.length_c   1.000
_cell.angle_alpha   90.00
_cell.angle_beta   90.00
_cell.angle_gamma   90.00
#
_symmetry.space_group_name_H-M   'P 1'
#
loop_
_entity.id
_entity.type
_entity.pdbx_description
1 polymer ?
#
loop_
_entity_poly.entity_id
_entity_poly.type
_entity_poly.pdbx_seq_one_letter_code
_entity_poly.pdbx_strand_id
1 'polypeptide(L)'
;MFKNPYVRTIVLSRVLIHLGIWVRNFAILLYVMDMTQNDPLYVSLISVVEYAPIFIFAIIGGTFADRSKPRRTMIGSDILSALSILVVLVVILYGAWHALFFATLISSILSQFSQPSAMKLYKQHVPEEQLQAVMGIYQTLTAVFVVIGPMVGTFIYQQYGLEVALAITAVLFLCAGWILSWLPKDAADEHQLNKAHFMQDMRDGLHYVWRKRELKALGGAFVFSGFAAGIIQPLLIFVTMENLGLDKGQLKWMMMANGAAMLVGGAVVMAIAKKIKPQTLLAVGLTISTFTTIGLGFSVSVPLSIICQVLGGFFYPFIMIGINTLMIQNTEGAFIGRVGGVMTPLFMGMMVIGMSIAGILKNELSLSTVYLISGCLFFVGMLVLLPLYRKQVQSSMEIPRAFQDSEG
;
A
#
# COMPACT_ATOMS: atom_id res chain seq x y z
N MET A 1 11.63 -1.15 -25.14
CA MET A 1 11.02 -0.52 -23.98
C MET A 1 11.90 0.56 -23.36
N PHE A 2 13.08 0.30 -22.82
CA PHE A 2 14.00 1.35 -22.29
C PHE A 2 14.59 2.33 -23.33
N LYS A 3 14.40 2.07 -24.61
CA LYS A 3 14.69 3.07 -25.67
C LYS A 3 13.67 4.22 -25.69
N ASN A 4 12.48 4.04 -25.09
CA ASN A 4 11.49 5.09 -24.98
C ASN A 4 11.95 6.09 -23.89
N PRO A 5 12.15 7.38 -24.24
CA PRO A 5 12.65 8.39 -23.30
C PRO A 5 11.68 8.62 -22.13
N TYR A 6 10.37 8.51 -22.36
CA TYR A 6 9.37 8.66 -21.29
C TYR A 6 9.51 7.56 -20.24
N VAL A 7 9.63 6.29 -20.67
CA VAL A 7 9.80 5.16 -19.73
C VAL A 7 11.06 5.32 -18.91
N ARG A 8 12.20 5.57 -19.57
CA ARG A 8 13.50 5.71 -18.91
C ARG A 8 13.51 6.85 -17.90
N THR A 9 13.04 8.04 -18.32
CA THR A 9 13.06 9.25 -17.49
C THR A 9 12.14 9.13 -16.29
N ILE A 10 10.91 8.63 -16.49
CA ILE A 10 9.95 8.47 -15.39
C ILE A 10 10.43 7.38 -14.41
N VAL A 11 10.91 6.23 -14.90
CA VAL A 11 11.42 5.17 -14.03
C VAL A 11 12.61 5.67 -13.20
N LEU A 12 13.56 6.39 -13.80
CA LEU A 12 14.71 6.93 -13.08
C LEU A 12 14.28 7.95 -11.99
N SER A 13 13.35 8.86 -12.33
CA SER A 13 12.77 9.76 -11.34
C SER A 13 12.12 8.98 -10.19
N ARG A 14 11.34 7.91 -10.49
CA ARG A 14 10.69 7.10 -9.45
C ARG A 14 11.66 6.36 -8.55
N VAL A 15 12.80 5.91 -9.06
CA VAL A 15 13.89 5.34 -8.25
C VAL A 15 14.33 6.34 -7.18
N LEU A 16 14.60 7.61 -7.57
CA LEU A 16 15.04 8.65 -6.63
C LEU A 16 13.95 9.00 -5.61
N ILE A 17 12.69 9.13 -6.07
CA ILE A 17 11.56 9.41 -5.19
C ILE A 17 11.35 8.30 -4.16
N HIS A 18 11.34 7.02 -4.59
CA HIS A 18 11.18 5.90 -3.65
C HIS A 18 12.33 5.85 -2.64
N LEU A 19 13.58 6.06 -3.10
CA LEU A 19 14.72 6.11 -2.20
C LEU A 19 14.56 7.22 -1.16
N GLY A 20 14.21 8.43 -1.60
CA GLY A 20 13.99 9.57 -0.70
C GLY A 20 12.84 9.33 0.29
N ILE A 21 11.73 8.75 -0.15
CA ILE A 21 10.60 8.41 0.74
C ILE A 21 11.04 7.45 1.84
N TRP A 22 11.77 6.37 1.50
CA TRP A 22 12.24 5.40 2.49
C TRP A 22 13.24 6.00 3.48
N VAL A 23 14.20 6.81 2.98
CA VAL A 23 15.17 7.52 3.83
C VAL A 23 14.44 8.45 4.80
N ARG A 24 13.52 9.28 4.31
CA ARG A 24 12.73 10.20 5.14
C ARG A 24 11.89 9.46 6.18
N ASN A 25 11.12 8.45 5.75
CA ASN A 25 10.16 7.78 6.63
C ASN A 25 10.87 7.07 7.79
N PHE A 26 11.99 6.38 7.51
CA PHE A 26 12.77 5.74 8.58
C PHE A 26 13.48 6.75 9.47
N ALA A 27 14.03 7.83 8.91
CA ALA A 27 14.65 8.88 9.71
C ALA A 27 13.63 9.55 10.64
N ILE A 28 12.44 9.89 10.13
CA ILE A 28 11.36 10.47 10.95
C ILE A 28 10.89 9.49 12.03
N LEU A 29 10.63 8.22 11.65
CA LEU A 29 10.19 7.20 12.60
C LEU A 29 11.18 7.07 13.78
N LEU A 30 12.45 6.83 13.48
CA LEU A 30 13.46 6.59 14.49
C LEU A 30 13.71 7.83 15.34
N TYR A 31 13.75 9.02 14.74
CA TYR A 31 13.92 10.28 15.46
C TYR A 31 12.72 10.61 16.38
N VAL A 32 11.50 10.47 15.89
CA VAL A 32 10.30 10.72 16.70
C VAL A 32 10.23 9.75 17.87
N MET A 33 10.60 8.49 17.69
CA MET A 33 10.71 7.54 18.79
C MET A 33 11.74 7.97 19.83
N ASP A 34 12.90 8.53 19.43
CA ASP A 34 13.90 9.07 20.36
C ASP A 34 13.34 10.28 21.13
N MET A 35 12.66 11.19 20.45
CA MET A 35 12.11 12.42 21.05
C MET A 35 10.93 12.15 21.98
N THR A 36 10.14 11.10 21.73
CA THR A 36 8.92 10.79 22.48
C THR A 36 9.08 9.62 23.46
N GLN A 37 10.33 9.17 23.68
CA GLN A 37 10.61 8.00 24.53
C GLN A 37 9.83 6.75 24.12
N ASN A 38 9.71 6.54 22.80
CA ASN A 38 9.01 5.44 22.15
C ASN A 38 7.49 5.44 22.38
N ASP A 39 6.84 6.59 22.46
CA ASP A 39 5.38 6.67 22.64
C ASP A 39 4.65 6.11 21.40
N PRO A 40 3.82 5.06 21.55
CA PRO A 40 3.07 4.45 20.45
C PRO A 40 2.08 5.38 19.76
N LEU A 41 1.59 6.42 20.44
CA LEU A 41 0.68 7.41 19.85
C LEU A 41 1.37 8.17 18.70
N TYR A 42 2.60 8.64 18.92
CA TYR A 42 3.34 9.37 17.89
C TYR A 42 3.76 8.45 16.73
N VAL A 43 4.13 7.20 17.01
CA VAL A 43 4.44 6.20 15.97
C VAL A 43 3.20 5.93 15.10
N SER A 44 2.04 5.78 15.71
CA SER A 44 0.77 5.62 14.99
C SER A 44 0.42 6.87 14.19
N LEU A 45 0.65 8.07 14.74
CA LEU A 45 0.38 9.34 14.06
C LEU A 45 1.25 9.50 12.80
N ILE A 46 2.52 9.08 12.82
CA ILE A 46 3.37 9.06 11.61
C ILE A 46 2.69 8.26 10.51
N SER A 47 2.21 7.06 10.82
CA SER A 47 1.53 6.20 9.86
C SER A 47 0.23 6.84 9.35
N VAL A 48 -0.57 7.43 10.22
CA VAL A 48 -1.79 8.16 9.82
C VAL A 48 -1.47 9.30 8.86
N VAL A 49 -0.48 10.11 9.18
CA VAL A 49 -0.07 11.26 8.34
C VAL A 49 0.46 10.81 6.97
N GLU A 50 1.07 9.63 6.90
CA GLU A 50 1.53 9.04 5.64
C GLU A 50 0.37 8.50 4.80
N TYR A 51 -0.56 7.75 5.39
CA TYR A 51 -1.60 7.00 4.67
C TYR A 51 -2.93 7.73 4.53
N ALA A 52 -3.31 8.63 5.45
CA ALA A 52 -4.57 9.36 5.35
C ALA A 52 -4.68 10.22 4.07
N PRO A 53 -3.62 10.92 3.62
CA PRO A 53 -3.65 11.62 2.34
C PRO A 53 -3.89 10.69 1.16
N ILE A 54 -3.37 9.46 1.20
CA ILE A 54 -3.60 8.46 0.13
C ILE A 54 -5.10 8.17 0.03
N PHE A 55 -5.76 7.95 1.15
CA PHE A 55 -7.21 7.73 1.20
C PHE A 55 -8.02 8.94 0.72
N ILE A 56 -7.69 10.14 1.21
CA ILE A 56 -8.47 11.37 0.96
C ILE A 56 -8.24 11.91 -0.45
N PHE A 57 -6.98 11.95 -0.89
CA PHE A 57 -6.56 12.64 -2.12
C PHE A 57 -6.41 11.72 -3.35
N ALA A 58 -6.44 10.40 -3.20
CA ALA A 58 -6.37 9.48 -4.35
C ALA A 58 -7.46 9.79 -5.41
N ILE A 59 -8.64 10.11 -4.93
CA ILE A 59 -9.81 10.46 -5.75
C ILE A 59 -9.63 11.82 -6.43
N ILE A 60 -9.21 12.82 -5.65
CA ILE A 60 -8.99 14.20 -6.11
C ILE A 60 -7.81 14.22 -7.09
N GLY A 61 -6.74 13.48 -6.77
CA GLY A 61 -5.54 13.38 -7.58
C GLY A 61 -5.79 12.81 -8.97
N GLY A 62 -6.61 11.76 -9.09
CA GLY A 62 -7.02 11.20 -10.37
C GLY A 62 -7.77 12.22 -11.24
N THR A 63 -8.80 12.85 -10.67
CA THR A 63 -9.59 13.90 -11.38
C THR A 63 -8.72 15.09 -11.78
N PHE A 64 -7.77 15.48 -10.93
CA PHE A 64 -6.87 16.59 -11.22
C PHE A 64 -5.87 16.21 -12.32
N ALA A 65 -5.32 14.98 -12.30
CA ALA A 65 -4.38 14.50 -13.31
C ALA A 65 -4.99 14.48 -14.72
N ASP A 66 -6.29 14.17 -14.82
CA ASP A 66 -7.01 14.20 -16.11
C ASP A 66 -7.06 15.60 -16.73
N ARG A 67 -7.14 16.63 -15.89
CA ARG A 67 -7.28 18.05 -16.29
C ARG A 67 -5.95 18.80 -16.34
N SER A 68 -4.91 18.28 -15.72
CA SER A 68 -3.62 18.95 -15.59
C SER A 68 -2.63 18.48 -16.66
N LYS A 69 -1.57 19.28 -16.84
CA LYS A 69 -0.42 18.94 -17.66
C LYS A 69 0.47 17.96 -16.89
N PRO A 70 0.52 16.66 -17.26
CA PRO A 70 1.06 15.62 -16.40
C PRO A 70 2.55 15.83 -16.07
N ARG A 71 3.37 16.23 -17.04
CA ARG A 71 4.77 16.55 -16.81
C ARG A 71 4.95 17.66 -15.78
N ARG A 72 4.19 18.77 -15.93
CA ARG A 72 4.28 19.92 -15.00
C ARG A 72 3.81 19.53 -13.60
N THR A 73 2.76 18.73 -13.49
CA THR A 73 2.26 18.23 -12.20
C THR A 73 3.31 17.39 -11.50
N MET A 74 3.96 16.47 -12.20
CA MET A 74 5.01 15.63 -11.61
C MET A 74 6.19 16.48 -11.13
N ILE A 75 6.72 17.36 -11.98
CA ILE A 75 7.84 18.24 -11.63
C ILE A 75 7.46 19.13 -10.44
N GLY A 76 6.28 19.76 -10.49
CA GLY A 76 5.79 20.63 -9.41
C GLY A 76 5.64 19.88 -8.09
N SER A 77 5.07 18.68 -8.11
CA SER A 77 4.93 17.84 -6.92
C SER A 77 6.28 17.47 -6.31
N ASP A 78 7.24 17.07 -7.13
CA ASP A 78 8.56 16.66 -6.64
C ASP A 78 9.35 17.87 -6.07
N ILE A 79 9.30 19.02 -6.73
CA ILE A 79 9.94 20.27 -6.24
C ILE A 79 9.26 20.77 -4.98
N LEU A 80 7.92 20.82 -4.92
CA LEU A 80 7.21 21.26 -3.73
C LEU A 80 7.44 20.33 -2.54
N SER A 81 7.55 19.01 -2.78
CA SER A 81 7.93 18.06 -1.74
C SER A 81 9.34 18.33 -1.22
N ALA A 82 10.30 18.59 -2.10
CA ALA A 82 11.65 18.96 -1.70
C ALA A 82 11.69 20.26 -0.89
N LEU A 83 10.98 21.29 -1.35
CA LEU A 83 10.89 22.57 -0.65
C LEU A 83 10.24 22.42 0.74
N SER A 84 9.18 21.61 0.85
CA SER A 84 8.56 21.34 2.14
C SER A 84 9.52 20.69 3.14
N ILE A 85 10.36 19.75 2.67
CA ILE A 85 11.37 19.11 3.50
C ILE A 85 12.46 20.11 3.90
N LEU A 86 12.91 21.00 3.02
CA LEU A 86 13.89 22.02 3.33
C LEU A 86 13.35 23.04 4.37
N VAL A 87 12.08 23.45 4.22
CA VAL A 87 11.44 24.32 5.23
C VAL A 87 11.37 23.62 6.57
N VAL A 88 10.95 22.36 6.61
CA VAL A 88 10.89 21.57 7.84
C VAL A 88 12.29 21.39 8.45
N LEU A 89 13.32 21.16 7.62
CA LEU A 89 14.71 21.08 8.10
C LEU A 89 15.12 22.35 8.82
N VAL A 90 14.82 23.54 8.26
CA VAL A 90 15.10 24.81 8.92
C VAL A 90 14.33 24.93 10.23
N VAL A 91 13.04 24.59 10.25
CA VAL A 91 12.17 24.69 11.44
C VAL A 91 12.66 23.77 12.58
N ILE A 92 13.18 22.59 12.25
CA ILE A 92 13.76 21.65 13.23
C ILE A 92 15.01 22.23 13.89
N LEU A 93 15.84 22.96 13.18
CA LEU A 93 17.02 23.63 13.76
C LEU A 93 16.64 24.63 14.86
N TYR A 94 15.39 25.13 14.86
CA TYR A 94 14.84 25.96 15.94
C TYR A 94 14.11 25.14 17.04
N GLY A 95 14.23 23.80 17.03
CA GLY A 95 13.70 22.91 18.06
C GLY A 95 12.25 22.44 17.84
N ALA A 96 11.58 22.82 16.77
CA ALA A 96 10.19 22.46 16.50
C ALA A 96 10.07 21.11 15.75
N TRP A 97 10.42 20.01 16.40
CA TRP A 97 10.42 18.68 15.79
C TRP A 97 9.05 18.19 15.26
N HIS A 98 7.94 18.70 15.80
CA HIS A 98 6.59 18.39 15.31
C HIS A 98 6.38 18.78 13.84
N ALA A 99 7.21 19.66 13.28
CA ALA A 99 7.18 20.00 11.86
C ALA A 99 7.42 18.80 10.93
N LEU A 100 8.03 17.71 11.44
CA LEU A 100 8.24 16.46 10.69
C LEU A 100 6.94 15.84 10.15
N PHE A 101 5.86 15.94 10.90
CA PHE A 101 4.54 15.46 10.46
C PHE A 101 4.05 16.22 9.22
N PHE A 102 4.32 17.53 9.14
CA PHE A 102 3.95 18.34 7.98
C PHE A 102 4.77 17.98 6.72
N ALA A 103 6.06 17.65 6.86
CA ALA A 103 6.87 17.20 5.73
C ALA A 103 6.31 15.91 5.12
N THR A 104 5.94 14.96 5.96
CA THR A 104 5.32 13.71 5.54
C THR A 104 3.94 13.95 4.91
N LEU A 105 3.09 14.75 5.56
CA LEU A 105 1.75 15.08 5.09
C LEU A 105 1.77 15.71 3.69
N ILE A 106 2.57 16.77 3.51
CA ILE A 106 2.66 17.51 2.24
C ILE A 106 3.18 16.58 1.13
N SER A 107 4.24 15.83 1.37
CA SER A 107 4.78 14.90 0.37
C SER A 107 3.78 13.79 0.02
N SER A 108 3.03 13.26 1.00
CA SER A 108 2.01 12.25 0.77
C SER A 108 0.84 12.80 -0.04
N ILE A 109 0.39 14.03 0.21
CA ILE A 109 -0.61 14.72 -0.61
C ILE A 109 -0.11 14.89 -2.05
N LEU A 110 1.08 15.44 -2.23
CA LEU A 110 1.66 15.73 -3.54
C LEU A 110 1.88 14.46 -4.38
N SER A 111 2.21 13.34 -3.74
CA SER A 111 2.35 12.05 -4.40
C SER A 111 1.05 11.58 -5.07
N GLN A 112 -0.13 11.93 -4.51
CA GLN A 112 -1.43 11.56 -5.07
C GLN A 112 -1.76 12.28 -6.39
N PHE A 113 -1.05 13.37 -6.70
CA PHE A 113 -1.13 14.07 -7.98
C PHE A 113 -0.05 13.59 -8.96
N SER A 114 1.14 13.29 -8.45
CA SER A 114 2.28 12.87 -9.26
C SER A 114 2.10 11.47 -9.85
N GLN A 115 1.54 10.52 -9.08
CA GLN A 115 1.38 9.13 -9.51
C GLN A 115 0.38 8.95 -10.67
N PRO A 116 -0.86 9.48 -10.63
CA PRO A 116 -1.77 9.41 -11.77
C PRO A 116 -1.25 10.13 -13.01
N SER A 117 -0.51 11.24 -12.83
CA SER A 117 0.14 11.96 -13.93
C SER A 117 1.19 11.11 -14.65
N ALA A 118 1.97 10.31 -13.92
CA ALA A 118 2.90 9.35 -14.51
C ALA A 118 2.16 8.29 -15.34
N MET A 119 1.05 7.75 -14.82
CA MET A 119 0.22 6.77 -15.53
C MET A 119 -0.38 7.35 -16.83
N LYS A 120 -0.80 8.63 -16.80
CA LYS A 120 -1.28 9.34 -17.99
C LYS A 120 -0.18 9.44 -19.05
N LEU A 121 1.05 9.82 -18.67
CA LEU A 121 2.19 9.88 -19.61
C LEU A 121 2.53 8.52 -20.19
N TYR A 122 2.50 7.45 -19.39
CA TYR A 122 2.71 6.10 -19.93
C TYR A 122 1.63 5.73 -20.95
N LYS A 123 0.35 5.97 -20.64
CA LYS A 123 -0.76 5.69 -21.57
C LYS A 123 -0.65 6.48 -22.87
N GLN A 124 -0.16 7.71 -22.83
CA GLN A 124 -0.05 8.58 -24.02
C GLN A 124 1.16 8.27 -24.91
N HIS A 125 2.28 7.77 -24.33
CA HIS A 125 3.56 7.71 -25.03
C HIS A 125 4.18 6.31 -25.09
N VAL A 126 3.51 5.29 -24.55
CA VAL A 126 3.97 3.91 -24.59
C VAL A 126 2.97 3.08 -25.41
N PRO A 127 3.44 2.29 -26.38
CA PRO A 127 2.58 1.37 -27.13
C PRO A 127 1.81 0.41 -26.18
N GLU A 128 0.56 0.11 -26.49
CA GLU A 128 -0.31 -0.72 -25.64
C GLU A 128 0.32 -2.09 -25.30
N GLU A 129 1.01 -2.69 -26.26
CA GLU A 129 1.74 -3.96 -26.09
C GLU A 129 2.83 -3.90 -25.03
N GLN A 130 3.39 -2.72 -24.77
CA GLN A 130 4.46 -2.50 -23.78
C GLN A 130 3.96 -1.96 -22.44
N LEU A 131 2.71 -1.49 -22.36
CA LEU A 131 2.16 -0.91 -21.13
C LEU A 131 2.19 -1.91 -19.96
N GLN A 132 1.82 -3.17 -20.22
CA GLN A 132 1.85 -4.20 -19.19
C GLN A 132 3.26 -4.42 -18.63
N ALA A 133 4.28 -4.39 -19.49
CA ALA A 133 5.67 -4.54 -19.08
C ALA A 133 6.15 -3.32 -18.27
N VAL A 134 5.74 -2.09 -18.64
CA VAL A 134 6.05 -0.87 -17.89
C VAL A 134 5.40 -0.89 -16.51
N MET A 135 4.13 -1.33 -16.40
CA MET A 135 3.46 -1.51 -15.11
C MET A 135 4.17 -2.57 -14.26
N GLY A 136 4.63 -3.65 -14.88
CA GLY A 136 5.44 -4.68 -14.22
C GLY A 136 6.75 -4.11 -13.64
N ILE A 137 7.46 -3.24 -14.38
CA ILE A 137 8.67 -2.55 -13.86
C ILE A 137 8.33 -1.66 -12.67
N TYR A 138 7.25 -0.88 -12.76
CA TYR A 138 6.82 -0.02 -11.66
C TYR A 138 6.52 -0.82 -10.40
N GLN A 139 5.80 -1.94 -10.50
CA GLN A 139 5.51 -2.82 -9.37
C GLN A 139 6.78 -3.48 -8.82
N THR A 140 7.68 -3.93 -9.70
CA THR A 140 8.96 -4.51 -9.29
C THR A 140 9.81 -3.47 -8.55
N LEU A 141 9.86 -2.24 -9.03
CA LEU A 141 10.57 -1.14 -8.38
C LEU A 141 10.04 -0.92 -6.96
N THR A 142 8.72 -0.79 -6.81
CA THR A 142 8.08 -0.63 -5.50
C THR A 142 8.44 -1.79 -4.57
N ALA A 143 8.34 -3.03 -5.05
CA ALA A 143 8.64 -4.23 -4.27
C ALA A 143 10.12 -4.32 -3.86
N VAL A 144 11.04 -3.94 -4.74
CA VAL A 144 12.49 -3.87 -4.42
C VAL A 144 12.74 -2.86 -3.30
N PHE A 145 12.09 -1.69 -3.34
CA PHE A 145 12.23 -0.69 -2.28
C PHE A 145 11.59 -1.10 -0.94
N VAL A 146 10.56 -1.95 -0.94
CA VAL A 146 10.06 -2.56 0.30
C VAL A 146 11.14 -3.41 0.98
N VAL A 147 12.03 -4.05 0.18
CA VAL A 147 13.13 -4.87 0.71
C VAL A 147 14.32 -4.02 1.15
N ILE A 148 14.83 -3.16 0.26
CA ILE A 148 16.08 -2.43 0.53
C ILE A 148 15.88 -1.10 1.25
N GLY A 149 14.69 -0.52 1.13
CA GLY A 149 14.37 0.81 1.68
C GLY A 149 14.58 0.93 3.19
N PRO A 150 14.04 -0.01 4.00
CA PRO A 150 14.27 -0.02 5.45
C PRO A 150 15.74 -0.05 5.83
N MET A 151 16.55 -0.82 5.10
CA MET A 151 17.98 -0.94 5.34
C MET A 151 18.68 0.40 5.06
N VAL A 152 18.44 0.99 3.89
CA VAL A 152 19.07 2.25 3.48
C VAL A 152 18.63 3.40 4.39
N GLY A 153 17.32 3.50 4.68
CA GLY A 153 16.79 4.55 5.55
C GLY A 153 17.35 4.48 6.97
N THR A 154 17.37 3.28 7.56
CA THR A 154 17.96 3.06 8.89
C THR A 154 19.45 3.37 8.90
N PHE A 155 20.20 2.90 7.88
CA PHE A 155 21.65 3.14 7.79
C PHE A 155 21.97 4.63 7.73
N ILE A 156 21.28 5.40 6.86
CA ILE A 156 21.54 6.83 6.73
C ILE A 156 21.23 7.56 8.04
N TYR A 157 20.11 7.24 8.71
CA TYR A 157 19.75 7.86 9.98
C TYR A 157 20.77 7.54 11.08
N GLN A 158 21.15 6.26 11.23
CA GLN A 158 22.08 5.84 12.30
C GLN A 158 23.49 6.40 12.12
N GLN A 159 23.95 6.61 10.87
CA GLN A 159 25.30 7.12 10.61
C GLN A 159 25.39 8.64 10.57
N TYR A 160 24.37 9.30 10.07
CA TYR A 160 24.43 10.73 9.74
C TYR A 160 23.35 11.58 10.42
N GLY A 161 22.40 10.97 11.11
CA GLY A 161 21.32 11.67 11.81
C GLY A 161 20.18 12.14 10.92
N LEU A 162 19.22 12.87 11.55
CA LEU A 162 17.99 13.31 10.90
C LEU A 162 18.24 14.38 9.84
N GLU A 163 19.05 15.37 10.16
CA GLU A 163 19.28 16.55 9.31
C GLU A 163 19.87 16.13 7.96
N VAL A 164 20.87 15.24 7.98
CA VAL A 164 21.48 14.70 6.76
C VAL A 164 20.51 13.83 5.99
N ALA A 165 19.71 13.01 6.66
CA ALA A 165 18.69 12.18 6.02
C ALA A 165 17.64 13.03 5.30
N LEU A 166 17.17 14.12 5.90
CA LEU A 166 16.23 15.07 5.29
C LEU A 166 16.88 15.83 4.13
N ALA A 167 18.15 16.28 4.29
CA ALA A 167 18.88 16.94 3.21
C ALA A 167 19.06 16.02 1.99
N ILE A 168 19.46 14.76 2.21
CA ILE A 168 19.55 13.74 1.15
C ILE A 168 18.19 13.57 0.47
N THR A 169 17.11 13.46 1.23
CA THR A 169 15.75 13.32 0.67
C THR A 169 15.37 14.52 -0.19
N ALA A 170 15.63 15.74 0.27
CA ALA A 170 15.35 16.96 -0.51
C ALA A 170 16.16 16.98 -1.82
N VAL A 171 17.44 16.64 -1.77
CA VAL A 171 18.29 16.53 -2.98
C VAL A 171 17.75 15.47 -3.94
N LEU A 172 17.38 14.29 -3.47
CA LEU A 172 16.81 13.22 -4.28
C LEU A 172 15.52 13.68 -4.99
N PHE A 173 14.65 14.41 -4.28
CA PHE A 173 13.40 14.91 -4.84
C PHE A 173 13.65 16.04 -5.86
N LEU A 174 14.61 16.94 -5.62
CA LEU A 174 15.04 17.96 -6.59
C LEU A 174 15.63 17.30 -7.85
N CYS A 175 16.49 16.32 -7.69
CA CYS A 175 17.06 15.55 -8.80
C CYS A 175 15.98 14.81 -9.59
N ALA A 176 14.97 14.26 -8.93
CA ALA A 176 13.85 13.61 -9.60
C ALA A 176 13.05 14.59 -10.46
N GLY A 177 12.71 15.76 -9.91
CA GLY A 177 12.05 16.84 -10.65
C GLY A 177 12.90 17.36 -11.81
N TRP A 178 14.21 17.49 -11.62
CA TRP A 178 15.15 17.90 -12.68
C TRP A 178 15.21 16.86 -13.82
N ILE A 179 15.30 15.57 -13.50
CA ILE A 179 15.25 14.49 -14.50
C ILE A 179 13.94 14.55 -15.30
N LEU A 180 12.80 14.78 -14.66
CA LEU A 180 11.52 14.93 -15.33
C LEU A 180 11.47 16.15 -16.26
N SER A 181 12.30 17.16 -16.03
CA SER A 181 12.40 18.33 -16.91
C SER A 181 12.95 17.99 -18.30
N TRP A 182 13.63 16.84 -18.46
CA TRP A 182 14.13 16.36 -19.75
C TRP A 182 13.03 15.79 -20.66
N LEU A 183 11.84 15.51 -20.11
CA LEU A 183 10.70 15.10 -20.93
C LEU A 183 10.28 16.24 -21.87
N PRO A 184 9.79 15.94 -23.08
CA PRO A 184 9.18 16.93 -23.95
C PRO A 184 8.05 17.68 -23.24
N LYS A 185 7.82 18.93 -23.66
CA LYS A 185 6.70 19.72 -23.08
C LYS A 185 5.37 19.05 -23.38
N ASP A 186 4.45 19.10 -22.41
CA ASP A 186 3.09 18.60 -22.60
C ASP A 186 2.48 19.29 -23.83
N ALA A 187 1.92 18.51 -24.76
CA ALA A 187 1.11 19.04 -25.85
C ALA A 187 -0.15 19.69 -25.27
N ALA A 188 -0.75 20.63 -26.01
CA ALA A 188 -2.05 21.15 -25.64
C ALA A 188 -3.10 20.04 -25.87
N ASP A 189 -3.57 19.43 -24.79
CA ASP A 189 -4.66 18.44 -24.84
C ASP A 189 -5.97 19.18 -25.14
N GLU A 190 -6.45 19.06 -26.36
CA GLU A 190 -7.82 19.49 -26.76
C GLU A 190 -8.89 18.48 -26.35
N HIS A 191 -8.58 17.52 -25.48
CA HIS A 191 -9.57 16.50 -25.09
C HIS A 191 -10.65 17.14 -24.22
N GLN A 192 -11.84 17.18 -24.80
CA GLN A 192 -13.09 17.59 -24.17
C GLN A 192 -13.26 16.92 -22.80
N LEU A 193 -13.37 17.78 -21.80
CA LEU A 193 -13.69 17.43 -20.42
C LEU A 193 -15.05 16.72 -20.36
N ASN A 194 -15.04 15.40 -20.46
CA ASN A 194 -16.17 14.65 -19.95
C ASN A 194 -16.27 14.99 -18.46
N LYS A 195 -17.33 15.69 -18.09
CA LYS A 195 -17.67 15.95 -16.69
C LYS A 195 -17.85 14.59 -16.02
N ALA A 196 -16.79 14.06 -15.44
CA ALA A 196 -16.87 12.86 -14.63
C ALA A 196 -17.87 13.17 -13.50
N HIS A 197 -19.00 12.53 -13.50
CA HIS A 197 -19.97 12.56 -12.41
C HIS A 197 -19.46 11.65 -11.28
N PHE A 198 -18.24 11.97 -10.80
CA PHE A 198 -17.51 11.12 -9.84
C PHE A 198 -18.39 10.73 -8.63
N MET A 199 -19.11 11.67 -8.05
CA MET A 199 -19.99 11.40 -6.90
C MET A 199 -21.13 10.44 -7.30
N GLN A 200 -21.62 10.55 -8.53
CA GLN A 200 -22.64 9.65 -9.07
C GLN A 200 -22.07 8.28 -9.33
N ASP A 201 -20.87 8.17 -9.96
CA ASP A 201 -20.18 6.90 -10.20
C ASP A 201 -19.85 6.17 -8.89
N MET A 202 -19.44 6.90 -7.86
CA MET A 202 -19.18 6.33 -6.53
C MET A 202 -20.47 5.84 -5.87
N ARG A 203 -21.57 6.61 -5.98
CA ARG A 203 -22.89 6.22 -5.46
C ARG A 203 -23.42 4.99 -6.19
N ASP A 204 -23.31 4.96 -7.51
CA ASP A 204 -23.72 3.83 -8.33
C ASP A 204 -22.88 2.57 -8.03
N GLY A 205 -21.55 2.73 -7.86
CA GLY A 205 -20.66 1.66 -7.45
C GLY A 205 -21.02 1.12 -6.07
N LEU A 206 -21.28 1.99 -5.10
CA LEU A 206 -21.70 1.60 -3.75
C LEU A 206 -23.03 0.81 -3.81
N HIS A 207 -24.02 1.34 -4.53
CA HIS A 207 -25.31 0.66 -4.69
C HIS A 207 -25.17 -0.71 -5.36
N TYR A 208 -24.31 -0.81 -6.38
CA TYR A 208 -24.02 -2.05 -7.07
C TYR A 208 -23.37 -3.09 -6.13
N VAL A 209 -22.39 -2.68 -5.32
CA VAL A 209 -21.74 -3.51 -4.30
C VAL A 209 -22.75 -4.05 -3.27
N TRP A 210 -23.64 -3.16 -2.79
CA TRP A 210 -24.65 -3.57 -1.78
C TRP A 210 -25.71 -4.52 -2.33
N ARG A 211 -26.01 -4.49 -3.62
CA ARG A 211 -26.98 -5.38 -4.26
C ARG A 211 -26.44 -6.78 -4.52
N LYS A 212 -25.14 -6.92 -4.78
CA LYS A 212 -24.52 -8.23 -5.07
C LYS A 212 -23.95 -8.84 -3.79
N ARG A 213 -24.48 -9.99 -3.40
CA ARG A 213 -24.07 -10.70 -2.18
C ARG A 213 -22.58 -11.01 -2.14
N GLU A 214 -22.02 -11.38 -3.31
CA GLU A 214 -20.60 -11.70 -3.47
C GLU A 214 -19.71 -10.47 -3.22
N LEU A 215 -20.05 -9.31 -3.77
CA LEU A 215 -19.31 -8.07 -3.59
C LEU A 215 -19.48 -7.52 -2.17
N LYS A 216 -20.65 -7.71 -1.56
CA LYS A 216 -20.87 -7.34 -0.14
C LYS A 216 -19.99 -8.16 0.81
N ALA A 217 -19.84 -9.48 0.55
CA ALA A 217 -18.94 -10.33 1.33
C ALA A 217 -17.47 -9.93 1.14
N LEU A 218 -17.05 -9.61 -0.09
CA LEU A 218 -15.71 -9.07 -0.36
C LEU A 218 -15.48 -7.73 0.35
N GLY A 219 -16.46 -6.82 0.30
CA GLY A 219 -16.41 -5.55 1.01
C GLY A 219 -16.26 -5.72 2.53
N GLY A 220 -16.99 -6.67 3.11
CA GLY A 220 -16.82 -7.03 4.52
C GLY A 220 -15.42 -7.56 4.84
N ALA A 221 -14.87 -8.43 3.99
CA ALA A 221 -13.49 -8.91 4.16
C ALA A 221 -12.47 -7.75 4.06
N PHE A 222 -12.68 -6.78 3.16
CA PHE A 222 -11.85 -5.58 3.06
C PHE A 222 -11.91 -4.72 4.33
N VAL A 223 -13.10 -4.53 4.90
CA VAL A 223 -13.30 -3.78 6.15
C VAL A 223 -12.48 -4.40 7.29
N PHE A 224 -12.67 -5.69 7.54
CA PHE A 224 -11.99 -6.39 8.64
C PHE A 224 -10.48 -6.49 8.40
N SER A 225 -10.05 -6.83 7.18
CA SER A 225 -8.62 -6.97 6.87
C SER A 225 -7.90 -5.62 6.84
N GLY A 226 -8.54 -4.56 6.32
CA GLY A 226 -7.98 -3.21 6.33
C GLY A 226 -7.80 -2.70 7.76
N PHE A 227 -8.81 -2.85 8.59
CA PHE A 227 -8.77 -2.44 9.98
C PHE A 227 -7.71 -3.21 10.78
N ALA A 228 -7.65 -4.54 10.63
CA ALA A 228 -6.63 -5.39 11.24
C ALA A 228 -5.21 -4.98 10.81
N ALA A 229 -4.98 -4.82 9.51
CA ALA A 229 -3.69 -4.39 8.98
C ALA A 229 -3.29 -3.01 9.52
N GLY A 230 -4.26 -2.08 9.61
CA GLY A 230 -4.03 -0.75 10.15
C GLY A 230 -3.58 -0.75 11.60
N ILE A 231 -4.18 -1.58 12.44
CA ILE A 231 -3.78 -1.68 13.86
C ILE A 231 -2.33 -2.16 14.01
N ILE A 232 -1.91 -3.19 13.26
CA ILE A 232 -0.58 -3.80 13.45
C ILE A 232 0.54 -3.06 12.71
N GLN A 233 0.22 -2.34 11.64
CA GLN A 233 1.23 -1.74 10.76
C GLN A 233 2.19 -0.78 11.51
N PRO A 234 1.74 0.19 12.34
CA PRO A 234 2.64 1.04 13.10
C PRO A 234 3.30 0.32 14.29
N LEU A 235 2.78 -0.81 14.72
CA LEU A 235 3.21 -1.48 15.95
C LEU A 235 4.32 -2.52 15.77
N LEU A 236 4.72 -2.82 14.53
CA LEU A 236 5.77 -3.82 14.27
C LEU A 236 7.11 -3.47 14.95
N ILE A 237 7.41 -2.19 15.09
CA ILE A 237 8.63 -1.75 15.76
C ILE A 237 8.63 -2.11 17.26
N PHE A 238 7.46 -2.11 17.91
CA PHE A 238 7.33 -2.53 19.31
C PHE A 238 7.51 -4.03 19.49
N VAL A 239 7.14 -4.86 18.51
CA VAL A 239 7.51 -6.30 18.53
C VAL A 239 9.02 -6.45 18.54
N THR A 240 9.73 -5.66 17.73
CA THR A 240 11.20 -5.69 17.70
C THR A 240 11.81 -5.29 19.05
N MET A 241 11.27 -4.26 19.68
CA MET A 241 11.83 -3.70 20.92
C MET A 241 11.38 -4.44 22.18
N GLU A 242 10.07 -4.64 22.34
CA GLU A 242 9.49 -5.15 23.59
C GLU A 242 9.52 -6.68 23.65
N ASN A 243 9.12 -7.37 22.58
CA ASN A 243 9.05 -8.82 22.58
C ASN A 243 10.42 -9.47 22.36
N LEU A 244 11.25 -8.86 21.47
CA LEU A 244 12.54 -9.44 21.09
C LEU A 244 13.72 -8.80 21.83
N GLY A 245 13.51 -7.69 22.54
CA GLY A 245 14.58 -6.97 23.26
C GLY A 245 15.66 -6.39 22.35
N LEU A 246 15.34 -6.14 21.07
CA LEU A 246 16.30 -5.66 20.08
C LEU A 246 16.23 -4.13 19.95
N ASP A 247 17.30 -3.53 19.42
CA ASP A 247 17.31 -2.12 19.06
C ASP A 247 16.29 -1.84 17.94
N LYS A 248 15.64 -0.67 17.98
CA LYS A 248 14.65 -0.23 17.00
C LYS A 248 15.15 -0.26 15.55
N GLY A 249 16.44 -0.04 15.31
CA GLY A 249 17.06 -0.15 14.00
C GLY A 249 17.08 -1.57 13.43
N GLN A 250 16.82 -2.60 14.25
CA GLN A 250 16.71 -4.00 13.79
C GLN A 250 15.37 -4.30 13.11
N LEU A 251 14.38 -3.41 13.20
CA LEU A 251 13.12 -3.49 12.44
C LEU A 251 13.35 -3.74 10.94
N LYS A 252 14.43 -3.19 10.39
CA LYS A 252 14.82 -3.37 8.98
C LYS A 252 14.88 -4.85 8.56
N TRP A 253 15.37 -5.75 9.42
CA TRP A 253 15.50 -7.17 9.09
C TRP A 253 14.15 -7.87 8.98
N MET A 254 13.20 -7.53 9.86
CA MET A 254 11.85 -8.06 9.81
C MET A 254 11.12 -7.60 8.54
N MET A 255 11.25 -6.31 8.20
CA MET A 255 10.64 -5.75 6.99
C MET A 255 11.29 -6.30 5.71
N MET A 256 12.63 -6.47 5.69
CA MET A 256 13.33 -7.12 4.58
C MET A 256 12.87 -8.55 4.37
N ALA A 257 12.77 -9.34 5.44
CA ALA A 257 12.31 -10.73 5.37
C ALA A 257 10.87 -10.80 4.80
N ASN A 258 9.98 -9.93 5.28
CA ASN A 258 8.61 -9.83 4.78
C ASN A 258 8.57 -9.43 3.29
N GLY A 259 9.28 -8.37 2.91
CA GLY A 259 9.32 -7.87 1.53
C GLY A 259 9.94 -8.87 0.55
N ALA A 260 11.04 -9.53 0.93
CA ALA A 260 11.66 -10.57 0.10
C ALA A 260 10.72 -11.77 -0.09
N ALA A 261 10.06 -12.20 0.97
CA ALA A 261 9.06 -13.27 0.90
C ALA A 261 7.84 -12.88 0.04
N MET A 262 7.41 -11.61 0.08
CA MET A 262 6.33 -11.08 -0.76
C MET A 262 6.69 -11.15 -2.26
N LEU A 263 7.94 -10.86 -2.63
CA LEU A 263 8.40 -11.01 -4.02
C LEU A 263 8.33 -12.47 -4.48
N VAL A 264 8.81 -13.39 -3.66
CA VAL A 264 8.78 -14.82 -3.96
C VAL A 264 7.34 -15.32 -4.02
N GLY A 265 6.50 -14.96 -3.05
CA GLY A 265 5.08 -15.30 -3.01
C GLY A 265 4.31 -14.77 -4.23
N GLY A 266 4.62 -13.56 -4.68
CA GLY A 266 4.07 -12.97 -5.90
C GLY A 266 4.41 -13.78 -7.15
N ALA A 267 5.67 -14.21 -7.31
CA ALA A 267 6.09 -15.06 -8.41
C ALA A 267 5.39 -16.43 -8.38
N VAL A 268 5.33 -17.06 -7.20
CA VAL A 268 4.69 -18.35 -7.02
C VAL A 268 3.19 -18.28 -7.31
N VAL A 269 2.47 -17.31 -6.73
CA VAL A 269 1.02 -17.22 -6.94
C VAL A 269 0.68 -16.93 -8.40
N MET A 270 1.48 -16.13 -9.12
CA MET A 270 1.27 -15.93 -10.58
C MET A 270 1.39 -17.24 -11.37
N ALA A 271 2.31 -18.12 -11.01
CA ALA A 271 2.50 -19.41 -11.66
C ALA A 271 1.33 -20.39 -11.40
N ILE A 272 0.72 -20.33 -10.19
CA ILE A 272 -0.31 -21.29 -9.78
C ILE A 272 -1.75 -20.75 -9.85
N ALA A 273 -1.93 -19.42 -9.98
CA ALA A 273 -3.25 -18.76 -9.93
C ALA A 273 -4.25 -19.29 -10.96
N LYS A 274 -3.78 -19.76 -12.11
CA LYS A 274 -4.66 -20.39 -13.14
C LYS A 274 -5.20 -21.76 -12.71
N LYS A 275 -4.56 -22.43 -11.74
CA LYS A 275 -4.91 -23.79 -11.29
C LYS A 275 -5.71 -23.79 -9.99
N ILE A 276 -5.71 -22.69 -9.25
CA ILE A 276 -6.33 -22.57 -7.92
C ILE A 276 -7.48 -21.57 -7.97
N LYS A 277 -8.61 -21.89 -7.37
CA LYS A 277 -9.77 -21.01 -7.30
C LYS A 277 -9.41 -19.73 -6.53
N PRO A 278 -9.82 -18.52 -7.00
CA PRO A 278 -9.49 -17.25 -6.32
C PRO A 278 -9.96 -17.19 -4.88
N GLN A 279 -11.09 -17.83 -4.56
CA GLN A 279 -11.61 -17.95 -3.20
C GLN A 279 -10.62 -18.68 -2.30
N THR A 280 -10.03 -19.78 -2.79
CA THR A 280 -9.05 -20.58 -2.03
C THR A 280 -7.78 -19.78 -1.79
N LEU A 281 -7.29 -19.04 -2.80
CA LEU A 281 -6.14 -18.14 -2.64
C LEU A 281 -6.38 -17.14 -1.52
N LEU A 282 -7.55 -16.48 -1.55
CA LEU A 282 -7.93 -15.48 -0.57
C LEU A 282 -8.08 -16.07 0.84
N ALA A 283 -8.74 -17.22 0.98
CA ALA A 283 -8.93 -17.86 2.28
C ALA A 283 -7.62 -18.35 2.88
N VAL A 284 -6.77 -18.99 2.09
CA VAL A 284 -5.44 -19.42 2.56
C VAL A 284 -4.63 -18.21 3.01
N GLY A 285 -4.61 -17.15 2.20
CA GLY A 285 -3.92 -15.92 2.56
C GLY A 285 -4.39 -15.32 3.88
N LEU A 286 -5.71 -15.15 4.07
CA LEU A 286 -6.28 -14.60 5.30
C LEU A 286 -6.07 -15.52 6.51
N THR A 287 -6.17 -16.84 6.32
CA THR A 287 -5.91 -17.82 7.40
C THR A 287 -4.46 -17.74 7.86
N ILE A 288 -3.51 -17.73 6.92
CA ILE A 288 -2.09 -17.58 7.27
C ILE A 288 -1.82 -16.22 7.92
N SER A 289 -2.43 -15.13 7.40
CA SER A 289 -2.31 -13.81 8.04
C SER A 289 -2.82 -13.80 9.48
N THR A 290 -3.92 -14.53 9.76
CA THR A 290 -4.42 -14.71 11.12
C THR A 290 -3.36 -15.31 12.05
N PHE A 291 -2.82 -16.48 11.67
CA PHE A 291 -1.86 -17.20 12.51
C PHE A 291 -0.52 -16.47 12.62
N THR A 292 -0.03 -15.87 11.53
CA THR A 292 1.24 -15.13 11.55
C THR A 292 1.13 -13.84 12.37
N THR A 293 -0.02 -13.16 12.32
CA THR A 293 -0.26 -11.98 13.15
C THR A 293 -0.31 -12.35 14.63
N ILE A 294 -1.09 -13.35 15.00
CA ILE A 294 -1.14 -13.84 16.39
C ILE A 294 0.24 -14.34 16.82
N GLY A 295 0.87 -15.18 16.01
CA GLY A 295 2.20 -15.71 16.29
C GLY A 295 3.24 -14.62 16.52
N LEU A 296 3.21 -13.54 15.73
CA LEU A 296 4.10 -12.41 15.87
C LEU A 296 3.88 -11.65 17.19
N GLY A 297 2.61 -11.46 17.60
CA GLY A 297 2.25 -10.82 18.87
C GLY A 297 2.72 -11.56 20.12
N PHE A 298 2.80 -12.89 20.06
CA PHE A 298 3.28 -13.75 21.16
C PHE A 298 4.74 -14.19 20.99
N SER A 299 5.40 -13.85 19.90
CA SER A 299 6.77 -14.27 19.65
C SER A 299 7.75 -13.53 20.55
N VAL A 300 8.54 -14.28 21.29
CA VAL A 300 9.67 -13.79 22.11
C VAL A 300 11.03 -14.21 21.53
N SER A 301 11.05 -14.77 20.34
CA SER A 301 12.26 -15.22 19.69
C SER A 301 12.38 -14.67 18.26
N VAL A 302 13.58 -14.23 17.90
CA VAL A 302 13.88 -13.68 16.57
C VAL A 302 13.56 -14.66 15.44
N PRO A 303 13.94 -15.96 15.52
CA PRO A 303 13.62 -16.92 14.47
C PRO A 303 12.11 -17.07 14.23
N LEU A 304 11.29 -17.16 15.29
CA LEU A 304 9.85 -17.30 15.16
C LEU A 304 9.23 -16.03 14.53
N SER A 305 9.67 -14.84 14.97
CA SER A 305 9.22 -13.58 14.39
C SER A 305 9.56 -13.47 12.90
N ILE A 306 10.77 -13.87 12.51
CA ILE A 306 11.15 -13.89 11.08
C ILE A 306 10.32 -14.91 10.30
N ILE A 307 10.06 -16.11 10.85
CA ILE A 307 9.17 -17.08 10.21
C ILE A 307 7.76 -16.50 10.00
N CYS A 308 7.20 -15.85 11.02
CA CYS A 308 5.90 -15.19 10.90
C CYS A 308 5.92 -14.09 9.82
N GLN A 309 6.97 -13.28 9.75
CA GLN A 309 7.12 -12.24 8.74
C GLN A 309 7.29 -12.81 7.32
N VAL A 310 8.07 -13.87 7.17
CA VAL A 310 8.26 -14.58 5.89
C VAL A 310 6.93 -15.19 5.43
N LEU A 311 6.22 -15.90 6.28
CA LEU A 311 4.93 -16.48 5.94
C LEU A 311 3.89 -15.40 5.62
N GLY A 312 3.79 -14.36 6.44
CA GLY A 312 2.89 -13.23 6.18
C GLY A 312 3.16 -12.55 4.85
N GLY A 313 4.44 -12.24 4.57
CA GLY A 313 4.88 -11.64 3.30
C GLY A 313 4.61 -12.56 2.11
N PHE A 314 4.96 -13.85 2.20
CA PHE A 314 4.77 -14.83 1.12
C PHE A 314 3.29 -14.98 0.71
N PHE A 315 2.38 -15.00 1.68
CA PHE A 315 0.95 -15.20 1.41
C PHE A 315 0.19 -13.88 1.15
N TYR A 316 0.79 -12.72 1.36
CA TYR A 316 0.16 -11.43 1.05
C TYR A 316 -0.31 -11.31 -0.42
N PRO A 317 0.49 -11.66 -1.45
CA PRO A 317 0.06 -11.65 -2.84
C PRO A 317 -1.12 -12.58 -3.14
N PHE A 318 -1.30 -13.66 -2.38
CA PHE A 318 -2.45 -14.56 -2.51
C PHE A 318 -3.75 -13.83 -2.18
N ILE A 319 -3.74 -13.00 -1.13
CA ILE A 319 -4.88 -12.17 -0.75
C ILE A 319 -5.16 -11.17 -1.89
N MET A 320 -4.15 -10.45 -2.36
CA MET A 320 -4.30 -9.40 -3.38
C MET A 320 -4.84 -9.95 -4.71
N ILE A 321 -4.27 -11.05 -5.19
CA ILE A 321 -4.70 -11.69 -6.44
C ILE A 321 -6.09 -12.32 -6.28
N GLY A 322 -6.34 -13.02 -5.16
CA GLY A 322 -7.64 -13.61 -4.87
C GLY A 322 -8.76 -12.56 -4.86
N ILE A 323 -8.56 -11.48 -4.14
CA ILE A 323 -9.52 -10.36 -4.03
C ILE A 323 -9.77 -9.70 -5.40
N ASN A 324 -8.71 -9.31 -6.11
CA ASN A 324 -8.85 -8.62 -7.40
C ASN A 324 -9.55 -9.51 -8.42
N THR A 325 -9.20 -10.80 -8.47
CA THR A 325 -9.83 -11.75 -9.38
C THR A 325 -11.31 -11.93 -9.05
N LEU A 326 -11.67 -12.10 -7.79
CA LEU A 326 -13.07 -12.22 -7.36
C LEU A 326 -13.88 -10.95 -7.65
N MET A 327 -13.28 -9.78 -7.43
CA MET A 327 -13.90 -8.50 -7.74
C MET A 327 -14.23 -8.41 -9.23
N ILE A 328 -13.28 -8.75 -10.10
CA ILE A 328 -13.50 -8.72 -11.57
C ILE A 328 -14.53 -9.76 -12.01
N GLN A 329 -14.44 -11.00 -11.52
CA GLN A 329 -15.35 -12.09 -11.89
C GLN A 329 -16.81 -11.85 -11.49
N ASN A 330 -17.03 -11.11 -10.38
CA ASN A 330 -18.38 -10.82 -9.87
C ASN A 330 -18.91 -9.44 -10.29
N THR A 331 -18.17 -8.72 -11.15
CA THR A 331 -18.54 -7.38 -11.60
C THR A 331 -18.70 -7.36 -13.12
N GLU A 332 -19.81 -6.78 -13.61
CA GLU A 332 -20.01 -6.54 -15.04
C GLU A 332 -19.00 -5.50 -15.55
N GLY A 333 -18.51 -5.68 -16.80
CA GLY A 333 -17.44 -4.85 -17.37
C GLY A 333 -17.63 -3.35 -17.20
N ALA A 334 -18.87 -2.85 -17.38
CA ALA A 334 -19.23 -1.43 -17.22
C ALA A 334 -19.08 -0.90 -15.78
N PHE A 335 -19.08 -1.79 -14.76
CA PHE A 335 -19.03 -1.41 -13.35
C PHE A 335 -17.68 -1.70 -12.70
N ILE A 336 -16.70 -2.34 -13.37
CA ILE A 336 -15.40 -2.69 -12.76
C ILE A 336 -14.71 -1.47 -12.17
N GLY A 337 -14.67 -0.35 -12.89
CA GLY A 337 -14.05 0.89 -12.40
C GLY A 337 -14.79 1.47 -11.19
N ARG A 338 -16.13 1.45 -11.20
CA ARG A 338 -16.95 1.96 -10.09
C ARG A 338 -16.81 1.10 -8.83
N VAL A 339 -16.79 -0.23 -8.98
CA VAL A 339 -16.60 -1.17 -7.87
C VAL A 339 -15.19 -1.03 -7.28
N GLY A 340 -14.15 -0.95 -8.12
CA GLY A 340 -12.78 -0.68 -7.67
C GLY A 340 -12.65 0.66 -6.94
N GLY A 341 -13.35 1.70 -7.45
CA GLY A 341 -13.43 3.03 -6.83
C GLY A 341 -14.15 3.06 -5.48
N VAL A 342 -14.88 2.02 -5.10
CA VAL A 342 -15.49 1.86 -3.77
C VAL A 342 -14.66 0.95 -2.89
N MET A 343 -14.20 -0.18 -3.42
CA MET A 343 -13.51 -1.22 -2.63
C MET A 343 -12.15 -0.76 -2.12
N THR A 344 -11.34 -0.13 -2.98
CA THR A 344 -10.00 0.33 -2.58
C THR A 344 -10.04 1.40 -1.48
N PRO A 345 -10.85 2.47 -1.59
CA PRO A 345 -11.02 3.42 -0.49
C PRO A 345 -11.60 2.79 0.78
N LEU A 346 -12.46 1.78 0.67
CA LEU A 346 -13.00 1.07 1.84
C LEU A 346 -11.88 0.39 2.63
N PHE A 347 -10.98 -0.33 1.96
CA PHE A 347 -9.81 -0.95 2.59
C PHE A 347 -8.88 0.11 3.21
N MET A 348 -8.49 1.13 2.43
CA MET A 348 -7.57 2.18 2.87
C MET A 348 -8.14 3.01 4.01
N GLY A 349 -9.43 3.36 3.97
CA GLY A 349 -10.10 4.09 5.04
C GLY A 349 -10.12 3.31 6.35
N MET A 350 -10.46 2.03 6.30
CA MET A 350 -10.43 1.16 7.48
C MET A 350 -9.02 0.96 8.01
N MET A 351 -8.02 0.90 7.13
CA MET A 351 -6.62 0.82 7.52
C MET A 351 -6.17 2.10 8.25
N VAL A 352 -6.53 3.28 7.76
CA VAL A 352 -6.23 4.56 8.43
C VAL A 352 -6.94 4.65 9.78
N ILE A 353 -8.20 4.21 9.89
CA ILE A 353 -8.91 4.15 11.18
C ILE A 353 -8.18 3.22 12.15
N GLY A 354 -7.76 2.04 11.69
CA GLY A 354 -6.96 1.11 12.49
C GLY A 354 -5.66 1.73 12.99
N MET A 355 -4.91 2.41 12.12
CA MET A 355 -3.68 3.14 12.48
C MET A 355 -3.95 4.22 13.53
N SER A 356 -5.08 4.95 13.41
CA SER A 356 -5.41 6.05 14.31
C SER A 356 -5.63 5.60 15.75
N ILE A 357 -6.12 4.38 15.94
CA ILE A 357 -6.36 3.83 17.28
C ILE A 357 -5.23 2.92 17.77
N ALA A 358 -4.29 2.53 16.90
CA ALA A 358 -3.25 1.54 17.22
C ALA A 358 -2.40 1.94 18.43
N GLY A 359 -1.96 3.21 18.49
CA GLY A 359 -1.19 3.73 19.61
C GLY A 359 -1.98 3.75 20.91
N ILE A 360 -3.27 4.11 20.87
CA ILE A 360 -4.15 4.10 22.04
C ILE A 360 -4.30 2.66 22.53
N LEU A 361 -4.61 1.72 21.63
CA LEU A 361 -4.76 0.31 22.00
C LEU A 361 -3.48 -0.26 22.60
N LYS A 362 -2.30 0.14 22.09
CA LYS A 362 -1.01 -0.29 22.63
C LYS A 362 -0.75 0.27 24.04
N ASN A 363 -1.20 1.50 24.33
CA ASN A 363 -1.03 2.10 25.66
C ASN A 363 -1.96 1.49 26.70
N GLU A 364 -3.17 1.13 26.31
CA GLU A 364 -4.18 0.55 27.22
C GLU A 364 -4.07 -0.96 27.36
N LEU A 365 -3.55 -1.65 26.34
CA LEU A 365 -3.50 -3.10 26.27
C LEU A 365 -2.05 -3.57 26.04
N SER A 366 -1.80 -4.85 26.36
CA SER A 366 -0.51 -5.45 25.98
C SER A 366 -0.37 -5.58 24.47
N LEU A 367 0.86 -5.52 23.96
CA LEU A 367 1.16 -5.69 22.56
C LEU A 367 0.60 -7.01 22.00
N SER A 368 0.74 -8.10 22.77
CA SER A 368 0.20 -9.42 22.41
C SER A 368 -1.32 -9.41 22.27
N THR A 369 -2.02 -8.69 23.15
CA THR A 369 -3.49 -8.54 23.07
C THR A 369 -3.91 -7.79 21.82
N VAL A 370 -3.21 -6.71 21.46
CA VAL A 370 -3.51 -5.95 20.24
C VAL A 370 -3.30 -6.80 18.97
N TYR A 371 -2.23 -7.59 18.93
CA TYR A 371 -1.98 -8.52 17.85
C TYR A 371 -3.01 -9.67 17.79
N LEU A 372 -3.45 -10.16 18.94
CA LEU A 372 -4.55 -11.15 19.03
C LEU A 372 -5.85 -10.59 18.44
N ILE A 373 -6.23 -9.38 18.85
CA ILE A 373 -7.43 -8.68 18.30
C ILE A 373 -7.30 -8.56 16.77
N SER A 374 -6.17 -8.10 16.27
CA SER A 374 -5.94 -8.00 14.82
C SER A 374 -6.00 -9.34 14.10
N GLY A 375 -5.42 -10.39 14.69
CA GLY A 375 -5.52 -11.74 14.14
C GLY A 375 -6.96 -12.24 14.08
N CYS A 376 -7.75 -12.00 15.16
CA CYS A 376 -9.18 -12.32 15.17
C CYS A 376 -9.96 -11.54 14.10
N LEU A 377 -9.62 -10.30 13.84
CA LEU A 377 -10.24 -9.51 12.77
C LEU A 377 -9.92 -10.09 11.37
N PHE A 378 -8.69 -10.52 11.09
CA PHE A 378 -8.38 -11.25 9.86
C PHE A 378 -9.19 -12.53 9.74
N PHE A 379 -9.34 -13.28 10.83
CA PHE A 379 -10.16 -14.50 10.88
C PHE A 379 -11.63 -14.20 10.60
N VAL A 380 -12.21 -13.16 11.20
CA VAL A 380 -13.57 -12.71 10.91
C VAL A 380 -13.71 -12.32 9.42
N GLY A 381 -12.73 -11.61 8.87
CA GLY A 381 -12.67 -11.29 7.44
C GLY A 381 -12.72 -12.54 6.56
N MET A 382 -12.03 -13.61 6.95
CA MET A 382 -12.10 -14.92 6.29
C MET A 382 -13.49 -15.57 6.43
N LEU A 383 -14.09 -15.55 7.64
CA LEU A 383 -15.43 -16.11 7.87
C LEU A 383 -16.52 -15.43 7.04
N VAL A 384 -16.43 -14.13 6.83
CA VAL A 384 -17.36 -13.36 5.99
C VAL A 384 -17.36 -13.86 4.53
N LEU A 385 -16.29 -14.51 4.08
CA LEU A 385 -16.20 -15.09 2.75
C LEU A 385 -16.83 -16.50 2.61
N LEU A 386 -17.15 -17.18 3.72
CA LEU A 386 -17.72 -18.53 3.71
C LEU A 386 -18.96 -18.70 2.79
N PRO A 387 -19.89 -17.72 2.70
CA PRO A 387 -21.02 -17.82 1.78
C PRO A 387 -20.63 -17.97 0.29
N LEU A 388 -19.45 -17.43 -0.10
CA LEU A 388 -18.92 -17.55 -1.45
C LEU A 388 -18.47 -18.99 -1.77
N TYR A 389 -18.02 -19.72 -0.75
CA TYR A 389 -17.64 -21.13 -0.88
C TYR A 389 -18.84 -22.05 -1.03
N ARG A 390 -19.90 -21.84 -0.23
CA ARG A 390 -21.08 -22.72 -0.22
C ARG A 390 -21.81 -22.76 -1.57
N LYS A 391 -21.94 -21.64 -2.26
CA LYS A 391 -22.61 -21.53 -3.55
C LYS A 391 -21.88 -22.31 -4.66
N GLN A 392 -20.55 -22.36 -4.58
CA GLN A 392 -19.74 -23.07 -5.59
C GLN A 392 -19.71 -24.59 -5.37
N VAL A 393 -19.79 -25.05 -4.12
CA VAL A 393 -19.89 -26.48 -3.83
C VAL A 393 -21.23 -27.03 -4.34
N GLN A 394 -22.31 -26.26 -4.21
CA GLN A 394 -23.62 -26.62 -4.75
C GLN A 394 -23.62 -26.67 -6.30
N SER A 395 -23.07 -25.67 -7.00
CA SER A 395 -23.00 -25.67 -8.43
C SER A 395 -22.10 -26.78 -9.03
N SER A 396 -21.06 -27.20 -8.31
CA SER A 396 -20.22 -28.33 -8.73
C SER A 396 -20.87 -29.72 -8.45
N MET A 397 -21.88 -29.80 -7.60
CA MET A 397 -22.65 -31.03 -7.33
C MET A 397 -23.89 -31.15 -8.23
N GLU A 398 -24.37 -30.05 -8.79
CA GLU A 398 -25.53 -30.08 -9.73
C GLU A 398 -25.18 -30.48 -11.15
N ILE A 399 -23.94 -30.26 -11.59
CA ILE A 399 -23.50 -30.63 -12.96
C ILE A 399 -23.49 -32.16 -13.22
N PRO A 400 -23.20 -33.06 -12.25
CA PRO A 400 -23.27 -34.50 -12.53
C PRO A 400 -24.67 -35.05 -12.71
N ARG A 401 -25.74 -34.40 -12.20
CA ARG A 401 -27.11 -34.91 -12.34
C ARG A 401 -27.75 -34.67 -13.72
N ALA A 402 -27.36 -33.57 -14.38
CA ALA A 402 -27.87 -33.25 -15.72
C ALA A 402 -27.34 -34.17 -16.84
N PHE A 403 -26.23 -34.89 -16.60
CA PHE A 403 -25.67 -35.87 -17.56
C PHE A 403 -26.23 -37.29 -17.38
N GLN A 404 -26.84 -37.60 -16.25
CA GLN A 404 -27.45 -38.91 -16.01
C GLN A 404 -28.89 -39.03 -16.57
N ASP A 405 -29.60 -37.89 -16.74
CA ASP A 405 -30.97 -37.86 -17.25
C ASP A 405 -31.05 -37.76 -18.77
N SER A 406 -29.90 -37.69 -19.49
CA SER A 406 -29.87 -37.66 -20.97
C SER A 406 -29.56 -39.01 -21.65
N GLU A 407 -29.35 -40.10 -20.87
CA GLU A 407 -29.13 -41.47 -21.34
C GLU A 407 -30.24 -42.46 -20.93
N GLY A 408 -31.42 -41.95 -20.56
CA GLY A 408 -32.60 -42.74 -20.24
C GLY A 408 -33.67 -42.68 -21.32
#